data_b113b77c5b704549521e6424ea3cf845
#
_entry.id   b113b77c5b704549521e6424ea3cf845
#
_cell.length_a   1.000
_cell.length_b   1.000
_cell.length_c   1.000
_cell.angle_alpha   90.00
_cell.angle_beta   90.00
_cell.angle_gamma   90.00
#
_symmetry.space_group_name_H-M   'P 1'
#
loop_
_entity.id
_entity.type
_entity.pdbx_description
1 polymer ?
#
loop_
_entity_poly.entity_id
_entity_poly.type
_entity_poly.pdbx_seq_one_letter_code
_entity_poly.pdbx_strand_id
1 'polypeptide(L)'
;MSKILVIVLSETRAHNLTFDNFKKNVIDVLNADLCLCIGVKSNYDYTDPFYNLAKYKFTYDEPNDFGDAFDYAYNNIISKNKQKQEEFPKHWREFLKVKDQFLGGIKDSTNQHPGSGAIQIFFRWFLLTKLQENDLITKYDRFIITRSDYIYQLPHPKIELLKEDFIWIPDGEHYGGYTDRHVVLSKSNIEPHLNILNNFVLRSNEYLVKMKNRSDWNIERVIKFHLEQNNVLHLVRHTPYVMYTVRNKNGTTSWSVGDFSNELGYYIKYSGEYNKSTYYKNKFERSGLTIDEFYSKHI
;
A
#
# COMPACT_ATOMS: atom_id res chain seq x y z
N MET A 1 17.78 -19.05 -2.05
CA MET A 1 16.50 -18.53 -1.57
C MET A 1 16.43 -17.04 -1.84
N SER A 2 15.30 -16.55 -2.37
CA SER A 2 15.08 -15.13 -2.60
C SER A 2 15.09 -14.36 -1.28
N LYS A 3 15.74 -13.20 -1.25
CA LYS A 3 15.69 -12.30 -0.10
C LYS A 3 14.42 -11.46 -0.20
N ILE A 4 13.59 -11.51 0.82
CA ILE A 4 12.26 -10.89 0.85
C ILE A 4 12.24 -9.76 1.86
N LEU A 5 11.75 -8.60 1.44
CA LEU A 5 11.46 -7.46 2.31
C LEU A 5 9.95 -7.26 2.40
N VAL A 6 9.38 -7.50 3.57
CA VAL A 6 7.98 -7.14 3.87
C VAL A 6 7.96 -5.71 4.41
N ILE A 7 7.12 -4.88 3.82
CA ILE A 7 7.04 -3.44 4.10
C ILE A 7 5.64 -3.13 4.61
N VAL A 8 5.54 -2.71 5.85
CA VAL A 8 4.31 -2.12 6.39
C VAL A 8 4.29 -0.64 6.00
N LEU A 9 3.37 -0.30 5.08
CA LEU A 9 3.15 1.06 4.57
C LEU A 9 1.86 1.63 5.15
N SER A 10 1.83 1.81 6.47
CA SER A 10 0.66 2.34 7.19
C SER A 10 1.01 2.55 8.66
N GLU A 11 0.17 3.32 9.41
CA GLU A 11 0.25 3.32 10.87
C GLU A 11 0.17 1.88 11.44
N THR A 12 0.86 1.61 12.54
CA THR A 12 0.86 0.31 13.23
C THR A 12 -0.38 0.16 14.13
N ARG A 13 -1.56 0.28 13.51
CA ARG A 13 -2.86 0.17 14.19
C ARG A 13 -3.17 -1.26 14.59
N ALA A 14 -3.92 -1.41 15.68
CA ALA A 14 -4.43 -2.70 16.13
C ALA A 14 -3.35 -3.78 16.31
N HIS A 15 -2.09 -3.40 16.54
CA HIS A 15 -0.96 -4.32 16.67
C HIS A 15 -1.19 -5.41 17.72
N ASN A 16 -1.89 -5.08 18.81
CA ASN A 16 -2.27 -6.02 19.87
C ASN A 16 -3.21 -7.16 19.38
N LEU A 17 -3.93 -6.96 18.26
CA LEU A 17 -4.77 -7.97 17.63
C LEU A 17 -4.08 -8.70 16.49
N THR A 18 -3.14 -8.03 15.80
CA THR A 18 -2.69 -8.46 14.47
C THR A 18 -1.26 -8.95 14.44
N PHE A 19 -0.40 -8.51 15.37
CA PHE A 19 1.05 -8.75 15.26
C PHE A 19 1.42 -10.23 15.25
N ASP A 20 0.92 -11.04 16.19
CA ASP A 20 1.26 -12.46 16.26
C ASP A 20 0.77 -13.22 15.03
N ASN A 21 -0.44 -12.89 14.56
CA ASN A 21 -1.00 -13.44 13.34
C ASN A 21 -0.17 -13.06 12.11
N PHE A 22 0.21 -11.79 11.99
CA PHE A 22 1.05 -11.28 10.92
C PHE A 22 2.44 -11.94 10.94
N LYS A 23 3.08 -11.99 12.10
CA LYS A 23 4.40 -12.63 12.26
C LYS A 23 4.35 -14.07 11.80
N LYS A 24 3.40 -14.85 12.31
CA LYS A 24 3.22 -16.27 11.98
C LYS A 24 2.92 -16.50 10.50
N ASN A 25 1.98 -15.73 9.92
CA ASN A 25 1.43 -16.02 8.59
C ASN A 25 2.16 -15.31 7.45
N VAL A 26 3.02 -14.32 7.75
CA VAL A 26 3.76 -13.58 6.73
C VAL A 26 5.26 -13.67 6.97
N ILE A 27 5.76 -13.16 8.09
CA ILE A 27 7.20 -13.05 8.33
C ILE A 27 7.86 -14.43 8.43
N ASP A 28 7.33 -15.29 9.29
CA ASP A 28 7.92 -16.62 9.54
C ASP A 28 7.77 -17.56 8.33
N VAL A 29 6.60 -17.53 7.66
CA VAL A 29 6.34 -18.33 6.44
C VAL A 29 7.30 -17.97 5.30
N LEU A 30 7.60 -16.69 5.16
CA LEU A 30 8.43 -16.17 4.07
C LEU A 30 9.92 -16.07 4.46
N ASN A 31 10.26 -16.28 5.72
CA ASN A 31 11.59 -15.99 6.27
C ASN A 31 12.08 -14.59 5.84
N ALA A 32 11.23 -13.59 6.04
CA ALA A 32 11.42 -12.25 5.50
C ALA A 32 11.92 -11.25 6.53
N ASP A 33 12.69 -10.26 6.07
CA ASP A 33 12.98 -9.07 6.87
C ASP A 33 11.77 -8.11 6.86
N LEU A 34 11.52 -7.43 7.97
CA LEU A 34 10.47 -6.42 8.10
C LEU A 34 11.04 -5.01 7.96
N CYS A 35 10.34 -4.18 7.18
CA CYS A 35 10.55 -2.74 7.08
C CYS A 35 9.26 -2.01 7.49
N LEU A 36 9.38 -0.97 8.30
CA LEU A 36 8.30 -0.01 8.54
C LEU A 36 8.56 1.25 7.72
N CYS A 37 7.52 1.72 7.02
CA CYS A 37 7.48 3.03 6.38
C CYS A 37 6.18 3.71 6.82
N ILE A 38 6.27 4.53 7.88
CA ILE A 38 5.11 4.98 8.66
C ILE A 38 5.17 6.46 8.97
N GLY A 39 3.99 7.09 9.04
CA GLY A 39 3.81 8.37 9.68
C GLY A 39 3.80 8.20 11.20
N VAL A 40 4.49 9.08 11.90
CA VAL A 40 4.53 9.12 13.36
C VAL A 40 3.99 10.44 13.89
N LYS A 41 3.26 10.37 14.98
CA LYS A 41 2.80 11.53 15.76
C LYS A 41 3.63 11.65 17.03
N SER A 42 3.55 12.77 17.71
CA SER A 42 4.30 13.03 18.96
C SER A 42 4.06 11.98 20.05
N ASN A 43 2.93 11.29 20.02
CA ASN A 43 2.54 10.24 20.95
C ASN A 43 2.69 8.83 20.38
N TYR A 44 3.51 8.62 19.35
CA TYR A 44 3.73 7.29 18.79
C TYR A 44 4.38 6.37 19.83
N ASP A 45 3.85 5.15 19.94
CA ASP A 45 4.36 4.14 20.86
C ASP A 45 5.53 3.36 20.24
N TYR A 46 6.73 3.73 20.57
CA TYR A 46 7.96 3.05 20.13
C TYR A 46 8.16 1.65 20.76
N THR A 47 7.28 1.22 21.69
CA THR A 47 7.27 -0.15 22.21
C THR A 47 6.41 -1.10 21.35
N ASP A 48 5.76 -0.59 20.31
CA ASP A 48 4.99 -1.35 19.33
C ASP A 48 5.80 -2.55 18.81
N PRO A 49 5.23 -3.77 18.82
CA PRO A 49 5.95 -4.97 18.43
C PRO A 49 6.36 -4.98 16.94
N PHE A 50 5.62 -4.32 16.04
CA PHE A 50 6.05 -4.13 14.66
C PHE A 50 7.31 -3.27 14.60
N TYR A 51 7.35 -2.18 15.40
CA TYR A 51 8.51 -1.30 15.45
C TYR A 51 9.74 -2.05 15.99
N ASN A 52 9.57 -2.87 17.01
CA ASN A 52 10.66 -3.64 17.62
C ASN A 52 11.20 -4.72 16.68
N LEU A 53 10.31 -5.41 15.93
CA LEU A 53 10.70 -6.46 14.99
C LEU A 53 11.38 -5.90 13.73
N ALA A 54 11.02 -4.68 13.32
CA ALA A 54 11.46 -4.12 12.06
C ALA A 54 12.98 -3.91 11.99
N LYS A 55 13.60 -4.46 10.97
CA LYS A 55 15.01 -4.28 10.62
C LYS A 55 15.30 -2.89 10.08
N TYR A 56 14.35 -2.33 9.31
CA TYR A 56 14.42 -0.98 8.76
C TYR A 56 13.21 -0.18 9.24
N LYS A 57 13.44 1.06 9.64
CA LYS A 57 12.44 1.94 10.22
C LYS A 57 12.52 3.30 9.53
N PHE A 58 11.61 3.56 8.60
CA PHE A 58 11.48 4.82 7.89
C PHE A 58 10.28 5.56 8.44
N THR A 59 10.53 6.52 9.30
CA THR A 59 9.50 7.33 9.94
C THR A 59 9.46 8.72 9.33
N TYR A 60 8.28 9.29 9.23
CA TYR A 60 8.05 10.67 8.82
C TYR A 60 7.09 11.32 9.81
N ASP A 61 7.45 12.48 10.36
CA ASP A 61 6.57 13.22 11.26
C ASP A 61 5.32 13.67 10.51
N GLU A 62 4.14 13.20 10.93
CA GLU A 62 2.89 13.50 10.24
C GLU A 62 2.59 15.01 10.28
N PRO A 63 2.48 15.69 9.13
CA PRO A 63 2.13 17.10 9.08
C PRO A 63 0.63 17.28 9.37
N ASN A 64 0.25 18.48 9.77
CA ASN A 64 -1.15 18.86 9.90
C ASN A 64 -1.88 18.95 8.54
N ASP A 65 -1.12 19.17 7.48
CA ASP A 65 -1.56 19.20 6.09
C ASP A 65 -0.55 18.42 5.22
N PHE A 66 -1.03 17.39 4.54
CA PHE A 66 -0.17 16.65 3.60
C PHE A 66 0.22 17.45 2.35
N GLY A 67 -0.36 18.64 2.14
CA GLY A 67 0.13 19.61 1.16
C GLY A 67 1.57 20.03 1.42
N ASP A 68 1.97 20.18 2.69
CA ASP A 68 3.36 20.50 3.08
C ASP A 68 4.31 19.34 2.74
N ALA A 69 3.87 18.10 2.95
CA ALA A 69 4.64 16.91 2.58
C ALA A 69 4.79 16.79 1.05
N PHE A 70 3.75 17.14 0.28
CA PHE A 70 3.82 17.19 -1.17
C PHE A 70 4.76 18.29 -1.67
N ASP A 71 4.77 19.47 -1.06
CA ASP A 71 5.70 20.54 -1.40
C ASP A 71 7.16 20.13 -1.11
N TYR A 72 7.39 19.48 0.02
CA TYR A 72 8.70 18.89 0.33
C TYR A 72 9.13 17.86 -0.74
N ALA A 73 8.23 16.94 -1.10
CA ALA A 73 8.51 15.94 -2.11
C ALA A 73 8.74 16.56 -3.51
N TYR A 74 7.91 17.54 -3.89
CA TYR A 74 8.04 18.30 -5.15
C TYR A 74 9.42 18.89 -5.29
N ASN A 75 9.89 19.63 -4.28
CA ASN A 75 11.21 20.28 -4.28
C ASN A 75 12.34 19.23 -4.42
N ASN A 76 12.22 18.11 -3.74
CA ASN A 76 13.19 17.00 -3.85
C ASN A 76 13.21 16.39 -5.26
N ILE A 77 12.05 16.12 -5.83
CA ILE A 77 11.93 15.53 -7.17
C ILE A 77 12.54 16.47 -8.21
N ILE A 78 12.18 17.75 -8.19
CA ILE A 78 12.69 18.76 -9.13
C ILE A 78 14.20 18.91 -9.01
N SER A 79 14.73 19.03 -7.79
CA SER A 79 16.17 19.20 -7.58
C SER A 79 17.00 18.01 -8.13
N LYS A 80 16.49 16.80 -8.01
CA LYS A 80 17.19 15.57 -8.47
C LYS A 80 16.98 15.27 -9.96
N ASN A 81 15.98 15.84 -10.62
CA ASN A 81 15.55 15.43 -11.96
C ASN A 81 15.38 16.59 -12.97
N LYS A 82 16.16 17.67 -12.84
CA LYS A 82 16.07 18.86 -13.71
C LYS A 82 16.03 18.55 -15.22
N GLN A 83 16.72 17.49 -15.67
CA GLN A 83 16.80 17.10 -17.08
C GLN A 83 15.61 16.22 -17.55
N LYS A 84 14.80 15.68 -16.62
CA LYS A 84 13.68 14.77 -16.92
C LYS A 84 12.32 15.48 -16.89
N GLN A 85 12.30 16.75 -16.56
CA GLN A 85 11.10 17.55 -16.44
C GLN A 85 10.55 17.91 -17.83
N GLU A 86 9.25 17.93 -17.98
CA GLU A 86 8.58 18.48 -19.17
C GLU A 86 8.99 19.94 -19.38
N GLU A 87 8.91 20.43 -20.61
CA GLU A 87 9.31 21.80 -20.98
C GLU A 87 8.55 22.89 -20.17
N PHE A 88 7.27 22.66 -19.89
CA PHE A 88 6.41 23.55 -19.11
C PHE A 88 5.59 22.78 -18.07
N PRO A 89 6.22 22.25 -17.01
CA PRO A 89 5.52 21.41 -16.03
C PRO A 89 4.53 22.24 -15.23
N LYS A 90 3.39 21.64 -14.93
CA LYS A 90 2.43 22.20 -13.99
C LYS A 90 2.84 21.86 -12.57
N HIS A 91 2.59 22.77 -11.63
CA HIS A 91 2.76 22.46 -10.22
C HIS A 91 1.78 21.35 -9.80
N TRP A 92 2.17 20.49 -8.88
CA TRP A 92 1.33 19.37 -8.41
C TRP A 92 -0.04 19.84 -7.88
N ARG A 93 -0.16 21.08 -7.38
CA ARG A 93 -1.44 21.65 -6.90
C ARG A 93 -2.50 21.78 -8.00
N GLU A 94 -2.13 21.75 -9.27
CA GLU A 94 -3.10 21.69 -10.37
C GLU A 94 -3.95 20.42 -10.35
N PHE A 95 -3.45 19.32 -9.73
CA PHE A 95 -4.21 18.10 -9.53
C PHE A 95 -5.37 18.25 -8.53
N LEU A 96 -5.32 19.24 -7.63
CA LEU A 96 -6.45 19.55 -6.73
C LEU A 96 -7.71 19.99 -7.50
N LYS A 97 -7.54 20.46 -8.74
CA LYS A 97 -8.65 20.86 -9.64
C LYS A 97 -9.25 19.65 -10.38
N VAL A 98 -8.58 18.49 -10.34
CA VAL A 98 -9.15 17.23 -10.84
C VAL A 98 -10.18 16.75 -9.82
N LYS A 99 -11.42 16.53 -10.27
CA LYS A 99 -12.50 16.13 -9.38
C LYS A 99 -12.16 14.77 -8.74
N ASP A 100 -12.22 14.71 -7.44
CA ASP A 100 -12.44 13.58 -6.56
C ASP A 100 -11.39 13.37 -5.43
N GLN A 101 -11.53 12.27 -4.65
CA GLN A 101 -10.95 12.06 -3.32
C GLN A 101 -9.52 11.48 -3.31
N PHE A 102 -8.86 11.34 -4.47
CA PHE A 102 -7.52 10.72 -4.53
C PHE A 102 -6.41 11.55 -3.87
N LEU A 103 -6.66 12.83 -3.58
CA LEU A 103 -5.77 13.71 -2.81
C LEU A 103 -6.29 14.00 -1.39
N GLY A 104 -7.05 13.08 -0.83
CA GLY A 104 -7.51 13.19 0.56
C GLY A 104 -6.34 13.32 1.55
N GLY A 105 -6.51 14.21 2.54
CA GLY A 105 -5.48 14.59 3.51
C GLY A 105 -4.78 15.91 3.21
N ILE A 106 -5.08 16.55 2.07
CA ILE A 106 -4.61 17.88 1.71
C ILE A 106 -5.69 18.93 2.05
N LYS A 107 -5.24 20.09 2.53
CA LYS A 107 -6.06 21.28 2.73
C LYS A 107 -5.64 22.34 1.72
N ASP A 108 -6.59 22.97 1.08
CA ASP A 108 -6.35 24.17 0.28
C ASP A 108 -7.16 25.34 0.84
N SER A 109 -6.96 26.54 0.28
CA SER A 109 -7.63 27.76 0.76
C SER A 109 -9.16 27.75 0.61
N THR A 110 -9.70 26.85 -0.19
CA THR A 110 -11.12 26.77 -0.56
C THR A 110 -11.81 25.52 -0.09
N ASN A 111 -11.05 24.45 0.19
CA ASN A 111 -11.60 23.14 0.47
C ASN A 111 -10.64 22.26 1.29
N GLN A 112 -11.22 21.32 2.02
CA GLN A 112 -10.47 20.22 2.63
C GLN A 112 -10.79 18.94 1.85
N HIS A 113 -9.77 18.29 1.33
CA HIS A 113 -9.92 17.04 0.60
C HIS A 113 -10.02 15.88 1.61
N PRO A 114 -11.20 15.27 1.82
CA PRO A 114 -11.36 14.17 2.78
C PRO A 114 -10.66 12.90 2.31
N GLY A 115 -10.29 12.05 3.27
CA GLY A 115 -9.68 10.77 2.97
C GLY A 115 -8.18 10.71 3.19
N SER A 116 -7.52 9.73 2.57
CA SER A 116 -6.10 9.42 2.77
C SER A 116 -5.33 9.17 1.46
N GLY A 117 -5.87 9.55 0.32
CA GLY A 117 -5.23 9.28 -0.97
C GLY A 117 -3.88 9.95 -1.14
N ALA A 118 -3.76 11.23 -0.75
CA ALA A 118 -2.49 11.95 -0.78
C ALA A 118 -1.48 11.33 0.19
N ILE A 119 -1.92 10.92 1.38
CA ILE A 119 -1.08 10.23 2.36
C ILE A 119 -0.46 8.99 1.72
N GLN A 120 -1.26 8.18 1.05
CA GLN A 120 -0.82 6.97 0.36
C GLN A 120 0.15 7.26 -0.79
N ILE A 121 -0.08 8.31 -1.56
CA ILE A 121 0.80 8.73 -2.66
C ILE A 121 2.14 9.24 -2.10
N PHE A 122 2.10 10.07 -1.05
CA PHE A 122 3.30 10.59 -0.39
C PHE A 122 4.16 9.46 0.18
N PHE A 123 3.58 8.53 0.95
CA PHE A 123 4.34 7.45 1.56
C PHE A 123 4.90 6.45 0.54
N ARG A 124 4.28 6.29 -0.64
CA ARG A 124 4.90 5.52 -1.74
C ARG A 124 6.16 6.20 -2.26
N TRP A 125 6.11 7.51 -2.46
CA TRP A 125 7.29 8.29 -2.85
C TRP A 125 8.38 8.25 -1.77
N PHE A 126 8.00 8.45 -0.51
CA PHE A 126 8.94 8.41 0.62
C PHE A 126 9.59 7.03 0.76
N LEU A 127 8.81 5.97 0.67
CA LEU A 127 9.33 4.60 0.65
C LEU A 127 10.32 4.39 -0.48
N LEU A 128 9.97 4.75 -1.72
CA LEU A 128 10.88 4.58 -2.87
C LEU A 128 12.19 5.32 -2.65
N THR A 129 12.12 6.55 -2.17
CA THR A 129 13.30 7.35 -1.83
C THR A 129 14.18 6.64 -0.78
N LYS A 130 13.56 6.11 0.29
CA LYS A 130 14.30 5.40 1.35
C LYS A 130 14.86 4.06 0.89
N LEU A 131 14.16 3.33 0.04
CA LEU A 131 14.69 2.10 -0.56
C LEU A 131 15.92 2.37 -1.42
N GLN A 132 15.92 3.45 -2.20
CA GLN A 132 17.05 3.88 -3.02
C GLN A 132 18.23 4.39 -2.17
N GLU A 133 17.97 5.27 -1.19
CA GLU A 133 19.01 5.82 -0.30
C GLU A 133 19.75 4.75 0.52
N ASN A 134 19.13 3.60 0.77
CA ASN A 134 19.69 2.50 1.55
C ASN A 134 20.08 1.29 0.69
N ASP A 135 20.08 1.39 -0.62
CA ASP A 135 20.38 0.33 -1.60
C ASP A 135 19.53 -0.94 -1.40
N LEU A 136 18.29 -0.81 -0.86
CA LEU A 136 17.47 -1.97 -0.55
C LEU A 136 16.92 -2.63 -1.81
N ILE A 137 16.74 -1.88 -2.91
CA ILE A 137 16.27 -2.46 -4.18
C ILE A 137 17.30 -3.45 -4.73
N THR A 138 18.59 -3.24 -4.48
CA THR A 138 19.64 -4.17 -4.90
C THR A 138 19.81 -5.34 -3.94
N LYS A 139 19.54 -5.14 -2.64
CA LYS A 139 19.76 -6.12 -1.56
C LYS A 139 18.67 -7.19 -1.47
N TYR A 140 17.45 -6.88 -1.91
CA TYR A 140 16.28 -7.77 -1.84
C TYR A 140 15.76 -8.13 -3.22
N ASP A 141 15.26 -9.34 -3.38
CA ASP A 141 14.74 -9.85 -4.64
C ASP A 141 13.23 -9.61 -4.78
N ARG A 142 12.53 -9.63 -3.65
CA ARG A 142 11.06 -9.49 -3.58
C ARG A 142 10.66 -8.49 -2.50
N PHE A 143 9.60 -7.75 -2.78
CA PHE A 143 9.04 -6.72 -1.92
C PHE A 143 7.55 -6.97 -1.74
N ILE A 144 7.10 -7.00 -0.48
CA ILE A 144 5.69 -7.16 -0.15
C ILE A 144 5.26 -5.90 0.60
N ILE A 145 4.47 -5.05 -0.04
CA ILE A 145 3.89 -3.89 0.61
C ILE A 145 2.54 -4.30 1.18
N THR A 146 2.34 -4.08 2.47
CA THR A 146 1.13 -4.51 3.17
C THR A 146 0.80 -3.57 4.33
N ARG A 147 -0.20 -3.94 5.13
CA ARG A 147 -0.70 -3.17 6.28
C ARG A 147 -0.50 -3.93 7.58
N SER A 148 -0.36 -3.20 8.67
CA SER A 148 -0.25 -3.76 10.03
C SER A 148 -1.58 -4.27 10.59
N ASP A 149 -2.70 -3.78 10.09
CA ASP A 149 -4.05 -3.98 10.63
C ASP A 149 -4.83 -5.14 9.97
N TYR A 150 -4.09 -6.10 9.40
CA TYR A 150 -4.64 -7.32 8.81
C TYR A 150 -4.59 -8.52 9.75
N ILE A 151 -5.68 -9.30 9.74
CA ILE A 151 -5.71 -10.71 10.19
C ILE A 151 -5.67 -11.60 8.94
N TYR A 152 -4.68 -12.45 8.85
CA TYR A 152 -4.53 -13.46 7.80
C TYR A 152 -5.26 -14.74 8.21
N GLN A 153 -6.22 -15.18 7.41
CA GLN A 153 -6.96 -16.43 7.62
C GLN A 153 -6.21 -17.66 7.08
N LEU A 154 -5.34 -17.45 6.11
CA LEU A 154 -4.38 -18.44 5.60
C LEU A 154 -2.99 -17.82 5.57
N PRO A 155 -1.92 -18.62 5.65
CA PRO A 155 -0.56 -18.15 5.44
C PRO A 155 -0.41 -17.46 4.10
N HIS A 156 0.50 -16.48 4.00
CA HIS A 156 0.87 -15.87 2.73
C HIS A 156 1.39 -16.95 1.76
N PRO A 157 1.04 -16.92 0.47
CA PRO A 157 1.62 -17.85 -0.50
C PRO A 157 3.14 -17.74 -0.52
N LYS A 158 3.82 -18.87 -0.61
CA LYS A 158 5.27 -18.87 -0.79
C LYS A 158 5.68 -18.10 -2.02
N ILE A 159 6.80 -17.39 -1.92
CA ILE A 159 7.24 -16.48 -2.98
C ILE A 159 7.56 -17.19 -4.29
N GLU A 160 7.96 -18.45 -4.22
CA GLU A 160 8.27 -19.30 -5.37
C GLU A 160 7.04 -19.60 -6.24
N LEU A 161 5.84 -19.50 -5.68
CA LEU A 161 4.58 -19.65 -6.42
C LEU A 161 4.22 -18.37 -7.20
N LEU A 162 4.81 -17.26 -6.85
CA LEU A 162 4.53 -15.94 -7.41
C LEU A 162 5.65 -15.55 -8.38
N LYS A 163 5.47 -15.83 -9.66
CA LYS A 163 6.49 -15.50 -10.70
C LYS A 163 6.91 -14.04 -10.60
N GLU A 164 8.23 -13.79 -10.64
CA GLU A 164 8.83 -12.46 -10.39
C GLU A 164 8.50 -11.41 -11.47
N ASP A 165 8.20 -11.84 -12.68
CA ASP A 165 7.83 -10.93 -13.77
C ASP A 165 6.51 -10.20 -13.52
N PHE A 166 5.68 -10.70 -12.61
CA PHE A 166 4.35 -10.18 -12.37
C PHE A 166 4.24 -9.32 -11.12
N ILE A 167 3.25 -8.44 -11.12
CA ILE A 167 2.77 -7.66 -9.99
C ILE A 167 1.58 -8.43 -9.41
N TRP A 168 1.71 -8.95 -8.19
CA TRP A 168 0.67 -9.77 -7.58
C TRP A 168 -0.12 -8.97 -6.57
N ILE A 169 -1.44 -8.94 -6.71
CA ILE A 169 -2.38 -8.29 -5.80
C ILE A 169 -3.49 -9.27 -5.40
N PRO A 170 -4.09 -9.14 -4.20
CA PRO A 170 -5.26 -9.95 -3.83
C PRO A 170 -6.44 -9.63 -4.75
N ASP A 171 -7.26 -10.65 -5.08
CA ASP A 171 -8.48 -10.48 -5.86
C ASP A 171 -9.62 -9.92 -5.01
N GLY A 172 -9.68 -8.59 -4.87
CA GLY A 172 -10.73 -7.89 -4.11
C GLY A 172 -10.36 -6.46 -3.76
N GLU A 173 -11.35 -5.70 -3.30
CA GLU A 173 -11.20 -4.32 -2.82
C GLU A 173 -10.54 -3.37 -3.85
N HIS A 174 -10.92 -3.54 -5.12
CA HIS A 174 -10.32 -2.80 -6.23
C HIS A 174 -10.97 -1.44 -6.51
N TYR A 175 -12.20 -1.21 -6.10
CA TYR A 175 -12.95 0.05 -6.25
C TYR A 175 -12.83 0.69 -7.64
N GLY A 176 -12.80 -0.15 -8.68
CA GLY A 176 -12.65 0.24 -10.09
C GLY A 176 -11.21 0.45 -10.56
N GLY A 177 -10.23 0.29 -9.67
CA GLY A 177 -8.79 0.31 -9.95
C GLY A 177 -8.07 -0.94 -9.48
N TYR A 178 -7.03 -0.79 -8.68
CA TYR A 178 -6.33 -1.86 -7.98
C TYR A 178 -6.12 -1.50 -6.51
N THR A 179 -6.27 -2.48 -5.63
CA THR A 179 -6.14 -2.27 -4.18
C THR A 179 -4.80 -1.60 -3.82
N ASP A 180 -4.87 -0.65 -2.91
CA ASP A 180 -3.71 0.07 -2.36
C ASP A 180 -3.04 -0.66 -1.18
N ARG A 181 -3.61 -1.80 -0.74
CA ARG A 181 -3.42 -2.36 0.59
C ARG A 181 -2.43 -3.51 0.66
N HIS A 182 -2.29 -4.28 -0.41
CA HIS A 182 -1.35 -5.40 -0.46
C HIS A 182 -0.88 -5.64 -1.88
N VAL A 183 0.44 -5.77 -2.06
CA VAL A 183 1.05 -6.09 -3.36
C VAL A 183 2.38 -6.80 -3.17
N VAL A 184 2.67 -7.78 -4.03
CA VAL A 184 3.97 -8.44 -4.12
C VAL A 184 4.67 -8.03 -5.41
N LEU A 185 5.88 -7.53 -5.29
CA LEU A 185 6.67 -6.92 -6.35
C LEU A 185 8.05 -7.56 -6.45
N SER A 186 8.67 -7.45 -7.62
CA SER A 186 10.08 -7.74 -7.85
C SER A 186 10.92 -6.47 -7.93
N LYS A 187 12.24 -6.61 -8.09
CA LYS A 187 13.17 -5.49 -8.32
C LYS A 187 12.77 -4.63 -9.53
N SER A 188 12.28 -5.26 -10.59
CA SER A 188 11.88 -4.56 -11.82
C SER A 188 10.57 -3.79 -11.67
N ASN A 189 9.69 -4.23 -10.75
CA ASN A 189 8.33 -3.71 -10.62
C ASN A 189 8.15 -2.71 -9.46
N ILE A 190 9.11 -2.65 -8.50
CA ILE A 190 8.97 -1.81 -7.30
C ILE A 190 8.95 -0.31 -7.65
N GLU A 191 9.86 0.16 -8.46
CA GLU A 191 9.92 1.56 -8.86
C GLU A 191 8.71 1.97 -9.73
N PRO A 192 8.36 1.25 -10.82
CA PRO A 192 7.15 1.52 -11.59
C PRO A 192 5.86 1.54 -10.77
N HIS A 193 5.80 0.79 -9.67
CA HIS A 193 4.63 0.77 -8.79
C HIS A 193 4.58 1.95 -7.81
N LEU A 194 5.72 2.42 -7.33
CA LEU A 194 5.80 3.41 -6.25
C LEU A 194 5.89 4.87 -6.74
N ASN A 195 6.35 5.14 -7.96
CA ASN A 195 6.75 6.47 -8.42
C ASN A 195 5.58 7.37 -8.89
N ILE A 196 4.39 7.22 -8.30
CA ILE A 196 3.19 8.00 -8.65
C ILE A 196 3.46 9.50 -8.53
N LEU A 197 3.98 9.95 -7.40
CA LEU A 197 4.24 11.38 -7.16
C LEU A 197 5.33 11.93 -8.08
N ASN A 198 6.35 11.14 -8.39
CA ASN A 198 7.35 11.53 -9.38
C ASN A 198 6.71 11.87 -10.73
N ASN A 199 5.75 11.05 -11.18
CA ASN A 199 5.05 11.29 -12.45
C ASN A 199 4.08 12.47 -12.37
N PHE A 200 3.44 12.71 -11.22
CA PHE A 200 2.64 13.91 -11.00
C PHE A 200 3.48 15.20 -11.08
N VAL A 201 4.77 15.12 -10.78
CA VAL A 201 5.69 16.26 -10.85
C VAL A 201 6.36 16.36 -12.22
N LEU A 202 6.93 15.29 -12.73
CA LEU A 202 7.78 15.29 -13.93
C LEU A 202 6.99 15.19 -15.24
N ARG A 203 5.78 14.61 -15.19
CA ARG A 203 4.87 14.38 -16.33
C ARG A 203 3.49 15.01 -16.06
N SER A 204 3.48 16.15 -15.39
CA SER A 204 2.27 16.77 -14.87
C SER A 204 1.25 17.13 -15.96
N ASN A 205 1.69 17.67 -17.11
CA ASN A 205 0.80 18.03 -18.20
C ASN A 205 0.13 16.79 -18.81
N GLU A 206 0.90 15.75 -19.08
CA GLU A 206 0.39 14.49 -19.63
C GLU A 206 -0.67 13.88 -18.70
N TYR A 207 -0.36 13.77 -17.41
CA TYR A 207 -1.26 13.20 -16.40
C TYR A 207 -2.53 14.05 -16.25
N LEU A 208 -2.40 15.37 -16.13
CA LEU A 208 -3.55 16.27 -16.01
C LEU A 208 -4.50 16.19 -17.20
N VAL A 209 -3.96 16.18 -18.44
CA VAL A 209 -4.79 16.07 -19.65
C VAL A 209 -5.61 14.79 -19.62
N LYS A 210 -4.99 13.65 -19.27
CA LYS A 210 -5.66 12.34 -19.23
C LYS A 210 -6.65 12.25 -18.07
N MET A 211 -6.29 12.78 -16.89
CA MET A 211 -7.14 12.72 -15.69
C MET A 211 -8.37 13.62 -15.77
N LYS A 212 -8.34 14.72 -16.51
CA LYS A 212 -9.49 15.64 -16.69
C LYS A 212 -10.71 14.97 -17.34
N ASN A 213 -10.52 13.90 -18.07
CA ASN A 213 -11.59 13.20 -18.78
C ASN A 213 -12.44 12.29 -17.87
N ARG A 214 -12.14 12.25 -16.57
CA ARG A 214 -12.81 11.42 -15.59
C ARG A 214 -13.07 12.21 -14.30
N SER A 215 -14.16 11.92 -13.60
CA SER A 215 -14.58 12.65 -12.39
C SER A 215 -14.73 11.79 -11.14
N ASP A 216 -14.30 10.51 -11.19
CA ASP A 216 -14.48 9.55 -10.10
C ASP A 216 -13.14 8.93 -9.66
N TRP A 217 -12.11 9.74 -9.53
CA TRP A 217 -10.79 9.33 -9.09
C TRP A 217 -10.77 8.98 -7.61
N ASN A 218 -10.27 7.80 -7.29
CA ASN A 218 -9.85 7.35 -5.96
C ASN A 218 -8.42 6.82 -6.06
N ILE A 219 -7.82 6.44 -4.95
CA ILE A 219 -6.42 5.97 -4.94
C ILE A 219 -6.23 4.70 -5.76
N GLU A 220 -7.19 3.77 -5.74
CA GLU A 220 -7.12 2.51 -6.48
C GLU A 220 -7.13 2.74 -8.01
N ARG A 221 -7.94 3.68 -8.48
CA ARG A 221 -7.97 4.10 -9.90
C ARG A 221 -6.71 4.84 -10.30
N VAL A 222 -6.14 5.64 -9.41
CA VAL A 222 -4.85 6.30 -9.65
C VAL A 222 -3.74 5.26 -9.77
N ILE A 223 -3.70 4.24 -8.93
CA ILE A 223 -2.73 3.14 -9.04
C ILE A 223 -2.87 2.44 -10.39
N LYS A 224 -4.08 2.04 -10.78
CA LYS A 224 -4.31 1.39 -12.08
C LYS A 224 -3.88 2.26 -13.25
N PHE A 225 -4.29 3.52 -13.27
CA PHE A 225 -3.91 4.50 -14.28
C PHE A 225 -2.39 4.67 -14.34
N HIS A 226 -1.74 4.78 -13.19
CA HIS A 226 -0.29 4.92 -13.11
C HIS A 226 0.45 3.69 -13.68
N LEU A 227 0.00 2.47 -13.37
CA LEU A 227 0.55 1.24 -13.95
C LEU A 227 0.36 1.20 -15.48
N GLU A 228 -0.77 1.69 -15.98
CA GLU A 228 -1.04 1.83 -17.40
C GLU A 228 -0.08 2.83 -18.07
N GLN A 229 0.13 4.01 -17.46
CA GLN A 229 1.06 5.03 -17.98
C GLN A 229 2.53 4.58 -17.95
N ASN A 230 2.88 3.60 -17.14
CA ASN A 230 4.22 2.98 -17.10
C ASN A 230 4.31 1.69 -17.93
N ASN A 231 3.27 1.33 -18.68
CA ASN A 231 3.20 0.12 -19.51
C ASN A 231 3.42 -1.20 -18.75
N VAL A 232 3.07 -1.24 -17.45
CA VAL A 232 3.20 -2.44 -16.60
C VAL A 232 1.86 -3.00 -16.13
N LEU A 233 0.74 -2.42 -16.57
CA LEU A 233 -0.60 -2.88 -16.21
C LEU A 233 -0.84 -4.36 -16.59
N HIS A 234 -0.31 -4.79 -17.74
CA HIS A 234 -0.44 -6.15 -18.25
C HIS A 234 0.28 -7.20 -17.38
N LEU A 235 1.16 -6.76 -16.48
CA LEU A 235 1.88 -7.64 -15.54
C LEU A 235 1.06 -7.98 -14.30
N VAL A 236 -0.07 -7.31 -14.05
CA VAL A 236 -0.89 -7.55 -12.85
C VAL A 236 -1.52 -8.94 -12.91
N ARG A 237 -1.39 -9.65 -11.80
CA ARG A 237 -2.01 -10.97 -11.54
C ARG A 237 -2.64 -10.96 -10.16
N HIS A 238 -3.54 -11.90 -9.93
CA HIS A 238 -4.30 -11.98 -8.70
C HIS A 238 -3.91 -13.21 -7.87
N THR A 239 -3.88 -13.01 -6.54
CA THR A 239 -3.85 -14.10 -5.56
C THR A 239 -5.21 -14.20 -4.86
N PRO A 240 -5.54 -15.33 -4.23
CA PRO A 240 -6.68 -15.41 -3.32
C PRO A 240 -6.62 -14.32 -2.25
N TYR A 241 -7.78 -13.75 -1.91
CA TYR A 241 -7.91 -12.76 -0.83
C TYR A 241 -8.01 -13.47 0.52
N VAL A 242 -6.93 -13.54 1.27
CA VAL A 242 -6.83 -14.39 2.47
C VAL A 242 -6.69 -13.64 3.80
N MET A 243 -6.88 -12.33 3.79
CA MET A 243 -6.78 -11.47 4.96
C MET A 243 -7.94 -10.48 5.03
N TYR A 244 -8.15 -9.86 6.18
CA TYR A 244 -9.15 -8.80 6.37
C TYR A 244 -8.68 -7.76 7.38
N THR A 245 -9.17 -6.53 7.22
CA THR A 245 -8.80 -5.38 8.05
C THR A 245 -9.60 -5.35 9.34
N VAL A 246 -8.90 -5.15 10.48
CA VAL A 246 -9.53 -5.03 11.79
C VAL A 246 -9.28 -3.67 12.43
N ARG A 247 -10.10 -3.33 13.44
CA ARG A 247 -9.93 -2.16 14.31
C ARG A 247 -10.16 -2.53 15.76
N ASN A 248 -9.36 -1.94 16.64
CA ASN A 248 -9.61 -1.98 18.08
C ASN A 248 -10.95 -1.33 18.43
N LYS A 249 -11.57 -1.78 19.52
CA LYS A 249 -12.84 -1.23 20.03
C LYS A 249 -12.78 0.29 20.23
N ASN A 250 -11.64 0.81 20.62
CA ASN A 250 -11.41 2.25 20.89
C ASN A 250 -10.57 2.92 19.78
N GLY A 251 -10.36 2.25 18.65
CA GLY A 251 -9.54 2.76 17.55
C GLY A 251 -10.26 3.84 16.75
N THR A 252 -9.53 4.91 16.42
CA THR A 252 -10.00 5.96 15.51
C THR A 252 -9.75 5.58 14.06
N THR A 253 -10.60 6.06 13.14
CA THR A 253 -10.45 5.84 11.70
C THR A 253 -10.99 7.05 10.94
N SER A 254 -10.38 7.38 9.80
CA SER A 254 -10.85 8.44 8.90
C SER A 254 -12.11 8.07 8.12
N TRP A 255 -12.46 6.78 8.09
CA TRP A 255 -13.63 6.23 7.43
C TRP A 255 -14.40 5.37 8.42
N SER A 256 -15.46 4.69 7.95
CA SER A 256 -16.21 3.75 8.78
C SER A 256 -15.32 2.86 9.64
N VAL A 257 -15.68 2.68 10.90
CA VAL A 257 -15.00 1.75 11.81
C VAL A 257 -15.26 0.30 11.39
N GLY A 258 -16.36 0.05 10.71
CA GLY A 258 -16.85 -1.28 10.36
C GLY A 258 -17.86 -1.83 11.37
N ASP A 259 -18.11 -3.14 11.31
CA ASP A 259 -19.07 -3.85 12.13
C ASP A 259 -18.35 -4.54 13.30
N PHE A 260 -18.85 -4.34 14.52
CA PHE A 260 -18.31 -5.00 15.70
C PHE A 260 -18.74 -6.47 15.76
N SER A 261 -17.78 -7.37 15.84
CA SER A 261 -18.04 -8.79 16.06
C SER A 261 -17.96 -9.10 17.54
N ASN A 262 -19.10 -9.50 18.15
CA ASN A 262 -19.14 -9.91 19.56
C ASN A 262 -18.34 -11.20 19.79
N GLU A 263 -18.28 -12.08 18.81
CA GLU A 263 -17.51 -13.33 18.88
C GLU A 263 -16.00 -13.08 18.90
N LEU A 264 -15.52 -12.16 18.05
CA LEU A 264 -14.10 -11.87 17.89
C LEU A 264 -13.59 -10.77 18.85
N GLY A 265 -14.50 -9.93 19.38
CA GLY A 265 -14.18 -8.87 20.33
C GLY A 265 -13.54 -7.61 19.69
N TYR A 266 -13.60 -7.47 18.37
CA TYR A 266 -13.09 -6.33 17.62
C TYR A 266 -13.94 -5.99 16.39
N TYR A 267 -13.64 -4.84 15.75
CA TYR A 267 -14.33 -4.43 14.53
C TYR A 267 -13.72 -5.08 13.29
N ILE A 268 -14.56 -5.64 12.44
CA ILE A 268 -14.24 -6.00 11.06
C ILE A 268 -14.48 -4.77 10.20
N LYS A 269 -13.44 -4.16 9.68
CA LYS A 269 -13.57 -2.87 8.98
C LYS A 269 -14.34 -2.97 7.66
N TYR A 270 -14.12 -4.04 6.92
CA TYR A 270 -14.76 -4.30 5.62
C TYR A 270 -15.30 -5.71 5.60
N SER A 271 -16.62 -5.84 5.61
CA SER A 271 -17.29 -7.14 5.56
C SER A 271 -16.98 -7.94 4.29
N GLY A 272 -16.75 -7.25 3.17
CA GLY A 272 -16.33 -7.88 1.91
C GLY A 272 -15.00 -8.61 2.02
N GLU A 273 -13.98 -8.02 2.66
CA GLU A 273 -12.69 -8.67 2.92
C GLU A 273 -12.87 -9.92 3.81
N TYR A 274 -13.63 -9.77 4.89
CA TYR A 274 -13.89 -10.87 5.83
C TYR A 274 -14.60 -12.04 5.14
N ASN A 275 -15.66 -11.77 4.41
CA ASN A 275 -16.41 -12.80 3.70
C ASN A 275 -15.55 -13.52 2.66
N LYS A 276 -14.76 -12.77 1.90
CA LYS A 276 -13.90 -13.32 0.86
C LYS A 276 -12.75 -14.15 1.44
N SER A 277 -12.09 -13.65 2.49
CA SER A 277 -11.02 -14.40 3.16
C SER A 277 -11.56 -15.66 3.86
N THR A 278 -12.72 -15.59 4.47
CA THR A 278 -13.42 -16.74 5.06
C THR A 278 -13.83 -17.77 4.00
N TYR A 279 -14.27 -17.32 2.83
CA TYR A 279 -14.56 -18.21 1.70
C TYR A 279 -13.32 -19.02 1.29
N TYR A 280 -12.17 -18.36 1.12
CA TYR A 280 -10.93 -19.07 0.74
C TYR A 280 -10.42 -19.98 1.86
N LYS A 281 -10.53 -19.57 3.13
CA LYS A 281 -10.22 -20.45 4.28
C LYS A 281 -11.05 -21.71 4.24
N ASN A 282 -12.38 -21.59 4.16
CA ASN A 282 -13.29 -22.74 4.13
C ASN A 282 -13.06 -23.64 2.91
N LYS A 283 -12.73 -23.04 1.76
CA LYS A 283 -12.38 -23.77 0.53
C LYS A 283 -11.10 -24.58 0.70
N PHE A 284 -10.08 -24.00 1.36
CA PHE A 284 -8.84 -24.69 1.69
C PHE A 284 -9.10 -25.85 2.65
N GLU A 285 -9.80 -25.63 3.76
CA GLU A 285 -10.10 -26.65 4.78
C GLU A 285 -10.85 -27.88 4.21
N ARG A 286 -11.72 -27.64 3.22
CA ARG A 286 -12.47 -28.74 2.54
C ARG A 286 -11.69 -29.41 1.41
N SER A 287 -10.59 -28.84 0.97
CA SER A 287 -9.89 -29.32 -0.23
C SER A 287 -9.06 -30.58 0.00
N GLY A 288 -8.63 -30.83 1.24
CA GLY A 288 -7.65 -31.88 1.57
C GLY A 288 -6.25 -31.65 1.00
N LEU A 289 -5.98 -30.46 0.44
CA LEU A 289 -4.70 -30.08 -0.17
C LEU A 289 -3.75 -29.51 0.89
N THR A 290 -2.46 -29.59 0.62
CA THR A 290 -1.49 -28.74 1.31
C THR A 290 -1.70 -27.28 0.91
N ILE A 291 -1.19 -26.33 1.70
CA ILE A 291 -1.35 -24.91 1.41
C ILE A 291 -0.70 -24.52 0.07
N ASP A 292 0.43 -25.10 -0.27
CA ASP A 292 1.15 -24.85 -1.52
C ASP A 292 0.37 -25.37 -2.75
N GLU A 293 -0.21 -26.56 -2.66
CA GLU A 293 -1.09 -27.12 -3.71
C GLU A 293 -2.36 -26.28 -3.87
N PHE A 294 -2.92 -25.80 -2.76
CA PHE A 294 -4.09 -24.93 -2.80
C PHE A 294 -3.78 -23.63 -3.56
N TYR A 295 -2.68 -22.95 -3.23
CA TYR A 295 -2.29 -21.73 -3.94
C TYR A 295 -1.96 -22.00 -5.41
N SER A 296 -1.24 -23.09 -5.71
CA SER A 296 -0.90 -23.45 -7.10
C SER A 296 -2.13 -23.65 -8.00
N LYS A 297 -3.29 -23.98 -7.41
CA LYS A 297 -4.56 -24.12 -8.15
C LYS A 297 -5.35 -22.81 -8.27
N HIS A 298 -4.99 -21.77 -7.51
CA HIS A 298 -5.79 -20.55 -7.41
C HIS A 298 -5.02 -19.27 -7.80
N ILE A 299 -3.75 -19.41 -8.21
CA ILE A 299 -2.85 -18.35 -8.71
C ILE A 299 -2.74 -18.37 -10.24
#